data_f7b3821bb78881315ef9ea1b2a33377b
#
_entry.id   f7b3821bb78881315ef9ea1b2a33377b
#
_cell.length_a   1.000
_cell.length_b   1.000
_cell.length_c   1.000
_cell.angle_alpha   90.00
_cell.angle_beta   90.00
_cell.angle_gamma   90.00
#
_symmetry.space_group_name_H-M   'P 1'
#
loop_
_entity.id
_entity.type
_entity.pdbx_description
1 polymer ?
#
loop_
_entity_poly.entity_id
_entity_poly.type
_entity_poly.pdbx_seq_one_letter_code
_entity_poly.pdbx_strand_id
1 'polypeptide(L)'
;MRNIFQKVTALILFSGLFLFSSASKNEVEIGSSAYVVGKALYTKGVMPNGELVKATIHGDISVEGDQLICETCHRKSGMGSTEGQQVVPAIAGNLLFKPLQLPTSKPPEPPVYRPAYTKESLMAAIRDGVDANGKPLDPFMPRYNIDEASLDGLIAYVNTLSQTHSPGVTEETIHFSTIVLSSNSEMENRALLDVMDAYVEQKNIETRHESKRAENAPWHKEWMFKPYRKWKIHTWELKGEEETWKEQLEAYYSKQPVFAVINGFVPIGWVNVSEFCEANSIPCLFPTTQLPVISEQNYYSIYLDRGAVQEAEAAASYIKKELSHGGVIQIYDSTDQLSIVALDTLDRKLKNSGIRVKRYSLDQLSDISLRSISTVVDGTMVFWLDKAKTDKLLNSDVKLPDSLKILISSQFYGTDTHDIHEDIGKSVLFIHSSEIPSKLNRLLIRSTGWFRAKRIYNKQAREIQANAYFALKVVGDSVKHIRGYFYRDYLIEKIEHMIDDLPYTSIYPRLSMAPDQRFASRGFYMAKADGKGGIVNYTDWMSP
;
A
#
# COMPACT_ATOMS: atom_id res chain seq x y z
N MET A 1 -9.72 45.19 73.56
CA MET A 1 -9.17 46.58 73.70
C MET A 1 -8.38 46.87 72.43
N ARG A 2 -8.90 47.85 71.69
CA ARG A 2 -8.17 48.93 70.97
C ARG A 2 -7.11 48.46 69.95
N ASN A 3 -7.00 48.97 68.75
CA ASN A 3 -7.58 50.02 67.87
C ASN A 3 -6.89 49.84 66.47
N ILE A 4 -7.64 49.77 65.39
CA ILE A 4 -7.76 50.75 64.34
C ILE A 4 -6.46 51.55 64.04
N PHE A 5 -5.88 51.34 62.87
CA PHE A 5 -5.44 52.44 62.01
C PHE A 5 -5.44 52.01 60.53
N GLN A 6 -6.31 52.67 59.76
CA GLN A 6 -6.29 52.71 58.31
C GLN A 6 -5.02 53.45 57.81
N LYS A 7 -4.41 52.95 56.78
CA LYS A 7 -3.65 53.76 55.84
C LYS A 7 -4.02 53.39 54.43
N VAL A 8 -4.69 54.33 53.79
CA VAL A 8 -4.94 54.47 52.38
C VAL A 8 -3.59 54.70 51.69
N THR A 9 -3.25 53.87 50.72
CA THR A 9 -2.16 54.18 49.78
C THR A 9 -2.68 54.02 48.37
N ALA A 10 -2.63 55.08 47.59
CA ALA A 10 -3.13 55.22 46.24
C ALA A 10 -2.40 54.28 45.27
N LEU A 11 -3.16 53.51 44.52
CA LEU A 11 -2.66 52.68 43.43
C LEU A 11 -2.65 53.51 42.17
N ILE A 12 -1.47 53.91 41.69
CA ILE A 12 -1.26 54.52 40.39
C ILE A 12 -1.30 53.39 39.36
N LEU A 13 -2.37 53.35 38.54
CA LEU A 13 -2.50 52.52 37.37
C LEU A 13 -1.63 53.07 36.27
N PHE A 14 -0.46 52.44 36.03
CA PHE A 14 0.29 52.57 34.80
C PHE A 14 -0.26 51.57 33.80
N SER A 15 -1.17 51.98 32.94
CA SER A 15 -1.59 51.24 31.78
C SER A 15 -0.51 51.28 30.69
N GLY A 16 0.43 50.35 30.81
CA GLY A 16 1.37 50.05 29.73
C GLY A 16 0.62 49.28 28.62
N LEU A 17 0.31 49.98 27.53
CA LEU A 17 -0.18 49.42 26.30
C LEU A 17 0.96 48.58 25.68
N PHE A 18 1.03 47.28 26.00
CA PHE A 18 1.81 46.34 25.21
C PHE A 18 1.05 46.09 23.92
N LEU A 19 1.44 46.80 22.88
CA LEU A 19 1.12 46.40 21.51
C LEU A 19 1.83 45.08 21.24
N PHE A 20 1.13 43.98 21.51
CA PHE A 20 1.46 42.71 20.91
C PHE A 20 1.18 42.86 19.42
N SER A 21 2.22 43.12 18.64
CA SER A 21 2.24 42.88 17.21
C SER A 21 2.05 41.36 17.04
N SER A 22 0.80 40.94 16.92
CA SER A 22 0.48 39.61 16.41
C SER A 22 0.91 39.62 14.94
N ALA A 23 2.12 39.11 14.68
CA ALA A 23 2.41 38.61 13.36
C ALA A 23 1.35 37.53 13.07
N SER A 24 0.35 37.87 12.27
CA SER A 24 -0.63 36.91 11.77
C SER A 24 0.17 35.90 10.98
N LYS A 25 0.37 34.70 11.56
CA LYS A 25 0.64 33.54 10.75
C LYS A 25 -0.60 33.41 9.86
N ASN A 26 -0.46 33.73 8.59
CA ASN A 26 -1.44 33.37 7.58
C ASN A 26 -1.44 31.83 7.50
N GLU A 27 -2.11 31.19 8.43
CA GLU A 27 -2.46 29.77 8.29
C GLU A 27 -3.47 29.72 7.14
N VAL A 28 -3.06 29.12 6.03
CA VAL A 28 -3.93 28.91 4.88
C VAL A 28 -5.03 27.96 5.33
N GLU A 29 -6.26 28.42 5.31
CA GLU A 29 -7.43 27.62 5.66
C GLU A 29 -7.60 26.53 4.58
N ILE A 30 -7.54 25.25 5.00
CA ILE A 30 -7.80 24.11 4.12
C ILE A 30 -9.22 24.22 3.57
N GLY A 31 -9.35 24.24 2.22
CA GLY A 31 -10.64 24.49 1.55
C GLY A 31 -10.86 25.93 1.10
N SER A 32 -9.97 26.88 1.40
CA SER A 32 -10.01 28.22 0.82
C SER A 32 -9.89 28.16 -0.71
N SER A 33 -10.38 29.21 -1.39
CA SER A 33 -10.27 29.32 -2.85
C SER A 33 -8.81 29.16 -3.35
N ALA A 34 -7.87 29.79 -2.66
CA ALA A 34 -6.44 29.69 -2.98
C ALA A 34 -5.93 28.25 -2.82
N TYR A 35 -6.30 27.56 -1.74
CA TYR A 35 -5.95 26.15 -1.55
C TYR A 35 -6.47 25.24 -2.67
N VAL A 36 -7.73 25.42 -3.09
CA VAL A 36 -8.36 24.63 -4.15
C VAL A 36 -7.64 24.82 -5.49
N VAL A 37 -7.32 26.07 -5.83
CA VAL A 37 -6.52 26.40 -7.02
C VAL A 37 -5.14 25.76 -6.98
N GLY A 38 -4.42 25.91 -5.88
CA GLY A 38 -3.10 25.33 -5.72
C GLY A 38 -3.10 23.81 -5.78
N LYS A 39 -4.10 23.17 -5.17
CA LYS A 39 -4.27 21.72 -5.25
C LYS A 39 -4.51 21.26 -6.69
N ALA A 40 -5.38 21.92 -7.45
CA ALA A 40 -5.64 21.56 -8.84
C ALA A 40 -4.40 21.70 -9.73
N LEU A 41 -3.61 22.76 -9.55
CA LEU A 41 -2.33 22.93 -10.22
C LEU A 41 -1.33 21.83 -9.86
N TYR A 42 -1.17 21.53 -8.57
CA TYR A 42 -0.19 20.56 -8.08
C TYR A 42 -0.51 19.14 -8.52
N THR A 43 -1.79 18.73 -8.40
CA THR A 43 -2.23 17.33 -8.59
C THR A 43 -2.76 17.02 -9.98
N LYS A 44 -3.14 18.03 -10.76
CA LYS A 44 -3.80 17.83 -12.09
C LYS A 44 -3.22 18.71 -13.19
N GLY A 45 -2.34 19.65 -12.89
CA GLY A 45 -1.82 20.58 -13.88
C GLY A 45 -2.89 21.46 -14.53
N VAL A 46 -3.95 21.83 -13.78
CA VAL A 46 -5.09 22.59 -14.28
C VAL A 46 -5.12 23.98 -13.67
N MET A 47 -5.23 25.00 -14.53
CA MET A 47 -5.36 26.41 -14.17
C MET A 47 -6.79 26.75 -13.68
N PRO A 48 -6.99 27.87 -12.96
CA PRO A 48 -8.32 28.28 -12.48
C PRO A 48 -9.39 28.45 -13.56
N ASN A 49 -8.98 28.78 -14.78
CA ASN A 49 -9.87 28.90 -15.93
C ASN A 49 -10.21 27.56 -16.60
N GLY A 50 -9.73 26.44 -16.06
CA GLY A 50 -9.94 25.08 -16.59
C GLY A 50 -8.97 24.68 -17.72
N GLU A 51 -8.06 25.55 -18.14
CA GLU A 51 -7.03 25.21 -19.11
C GLU A 51 -5.90 24.42 -18.47
N LEU A 52 -5.22 23.63 -19.31
CA LEU A 52 -4.02 22.91 -18.87
C LEU A 52 -2.84 23.89 -18.71
N VAL A 53 -2.05 23.66 -17.67
CA VAL A 53 -0.84 24.44 -17.44
C VAL A 53 0.16 24.21 -18.58
N LYS A 54 0.88 25.27 -18.98
CA LYS A 54 1.92 25.24 -20.02
C LYS A 54 3.28 25.52 -19.42
N ALA A 55 4.28 24.83 -19.92
CA ALA A 55 5.67 25.06 -19.51
C ALA A 55 6.64 24.73 -20.63
N THR A 56 7.91 25.08 -20.42
CA THR A 56 9.03 24.66 -21.27
C THR A 56 9.99 23.76 -20.49
N ILE A 57 10.51 22.73 -21.16
CA ILE A 57 11.54 21.82 -20.63
C ILE A 57 12.80 21.98 -21.51
N HIS A 58 13.97 21.87 -20.92
CA HIS A 58 15.27 22.05 -21.61
C HIS A 58 15.41 23.39 -22.36
N GLY A 59 14.62 24.39 -21.99
CA GLY A 59 14.71 25.75 -22.50
C GLY A 59 13.80 26.07 -23.68
N ASP A 60 13.43 25.10 -24.52
CA ASP A 60 12.70 25.33 -25.79
C ASP A 60 11.56 24.34 -26.08
N ILE A 61 11.51 23.21 -25.42
CA ILE A 61 10.46 22.21 -25.66
C ILE A 61 9.19 22.62 -24.90
N SER A 62 8.16 23.01 -25.63
CA SER A 62 6.86 23.32 -25.05
C SER A 62 6.11 22.05 -24.70
N VAL A 63 5.59 21.95 -23.49
CA VAL A 63 4.80 20.85 -22.97
C VAL A 63 3.57 21.38 -22.24
N GLU A 64 2.51 20.58 -22.18
CA GLU A 64 1.27 20.94 -21.49
C GLU A 64 0.58 19.73 -20.88
N GLY A 65 -0.29 19.98 -19.91
CA GLY A 65 -1.20 18.98 -19.36
C GLY A 65 -0.54 18.04 -18.33
N ASP A 66 -0.86 16.76 -18.45
CA ASP A 66 -0.50 15.70 -17.50
C ASP A 66 1.01 15.46 -17.36
N GLN A 67 1.80 15.85 -18.34
CA GLN A 67 3.26 15.82 -18.26
C GLN A 67 3.86 16.87 -17.31
N LEU A 68 3.04 17.82 -16.87
CA LEU A 68 3.45 18.98 -16.04
C LEU A 68 2.88 18.94 -14.62
N ILE A 69 2.38 17.81 -14.17
CA ILE A 69 1.86 17.65 -12.82
C ILE A 69 3.01 17.67 -11.81
N CYS A 70 3.01 18.63 -10.89
CA CYS A 70 4.06 18.76 -9.87
C CYS A 70 4.17 17.48 -9.01
N GLU A 71 3.03 16.87 -8.68
CA GLU A 71 2.93 15.65 -7.89
C GLU A 71 3.67 14.47 -8.52
N THR A 72 3.75 14.39 -9.85
CA THR A 72 4.45 13.31 -10.56
C THR A 72 5.94 13.23 -10.15
N CYS A 73 6.61 14.37 -10.04
CA CYS A 73 8.01 14.44 -9.65
C CYS A 73 8.20 14.67 -8.14
N HIS A 74 7.49 15.65 -7.57
CA HIS A 74 7.64 16.03 -6.16
C HIS A 74 6.83 15.17 -5.21
N ARG A 75 6.01 14.28 -5.72
CA ARG A 75 5.17 13.32 -5.01
C ARG A 75 4.06 14.00 -4.17
N LYS A 76 3.10 13.21 -3.73
CA LYS A 76 1.95 13.68 -2.92
C LYS A 76 2.38 14.31 -1.60
N SER A 77 3.42 13.77 -0.97
CA SER A 77 3.97 14.32 0.27
C SER A 77 4.70 15.65 0.11
N GLY A 78 5.10 16.01 -1.11
CA GLY A 78 6.03 17.11 -1.37
C GLY A 78 7.47 16.84 -0.93
N MET A 79 7.80 15.59 -0.57
CA MET A 79 9.15 15.23 -0.08
C MET A 79 10.12 14.87 -1.21
N GLY A 80 9.66 14.92 -2.46
CA GLY A 80 10.47 14.62 -3.64
C GLY A 80 10.78 13.14 -3.82
N SER A 81 11.58 12.84 -4.83
CA SER A 81 11.97 11.47 -5.18
C SER A 81 13.44 11.41 -5.59
N THR A 82 13.95 10.19 -5.69
CA THR A 82 15.29 9.93 -6.25
C THR A 82 15.17 8.72 -7.16
N GLU A 83 15.48 8.91 -8.44
CA GLU A 83 15.45 7.85 -9.44
C GLU A 83 16.81 7.80 -10.15
N GLY A 84 17.57 6.75 -9.87
CA GLY A 84 18.94 6.64 -10.35
C GLY A 84 19.81 7.81 -9.85
N GLN A 85 20.32 8.62 -10.78
CA GLN A 85 21.11 9.81 -10.47
C GLN A 85 20.28 11.12 -10.38
N GLN A 86 19.02 11.08 -10.74
CA GLN A 86 18.13 12.23 -10.68
C GLN A 86 17.54 12.39 -9.29
N VAL A 87 17.68 13.56 -8.74
CA VAL A 87 17.15 13.92 -7.41
C VAL A 87 16.14 15.05 -7.59
N VAL A 88 14.89 14.75 -7.30
CA VAL A 88 13.82 15.74 -7.21
C VAL A 88 13.78 16.24 -5.76
N PRO A 89 14.05 17.53 -5.52
CA PRO A 89 14.15 18.05 -4.16
C PRO A 89 12.79 18.09 -3.46
N ALA A 90 12.83 18.03 -2.12
CA ALA A 90 11.66 18.25 -1.29
C ALA A 90 11.18 19.71 -1.39
N ILE A 91 9.87 19.88 -1.59
CA ILE A 91 9.19 21.18 -1.65
C ILE A 91 8.08 21.30 -0.60
N ALA A 92 7.98 20.37 0.33
CA ALA A 92 7.05 20.47 1.46
C ALA A 92 7.26 21.80 2.21
N GLY A 93 6.17 22.47 2.60
CA GLY A 93 6.25 23.86 3.11
C GLY A 93 7.14 24.03 4.33
N ASN A 94 7.18 23.04 5.23
CA ASN A 94 8.06 23.06 6.40
C ASN A 94 9.57 23.00 6.05
N LEU A 95 9.93 22.57 4.85
CA LEU A 95 11.31 22.53 4.33
C LEU A 95 11.59 23.68 3.36
N LEU A 96 10.60 24.05 2.54
CA LEU A 96 10.77 25.05 1.49
C LEU A 96 11.00 26.44 2.07
N PHE A 97 10.20 26.85 3.06
CA PHE A 97 10.23 28.18 3.68
C PHE A 97 11.12 28.28 4.93
N LYS A 98 12.07 27.35 5.07
CA LYS A 98 13.13 27.37 6.09
C LYS A 98 14.49 27.15 5.44
N PRO A 99 15.59 27.62 6.06
CA PRO A 99 16.92 27.21 5.63
C PRO A 99 17.05 25.69 5.69
N LEU A 100 17.48 25.07 4.59
CA LEU A 100 17.62 23.63 4.49
C LEU A 100 19.08 23.25 4.31
N GLN A 101 19.59 22.39 5.17
CA GLN A 101 20.92 21.83 5.01
C GLN A 101 20.95 20.90 3.79
N LEU A 102 21.86 21.20 2.88
CA LEU A 102 22.07 20.38 1.70
C LEU A 102 22.96 19.17 2.03
N PRO A 103 22.75 18.01 1.39
CA PRO A 103 23.65 16.88 1.53
C PRO A 103 25.07 17.30 1.12
N THR A 104 26.06 17.10 1.98
CA THR A 104 27.47 17.28 1.65
C THR A 104 28.07 15.93 1.31
N SER A 105 28.84 15.88 0.23
CA SER A 105 29.45 14.64 -0.26
C SER A 105 30.70 14.21 0.53
N LYS A 106 31.26 15.09 1.36
CA LYS A 106 32.51 14.86 2.09
C LYS A 106 32.49 15.49 3.49
N PRO A 107 32.31 14.72 4.57
CA PRO A 107 32.65 15.19 5.91
C PRO A 107 34.20 15.34 6.02
N PRO A 108 34.75 16.37 6.69
CA PRO A 108 34.12 17.30 7.62
C PRO A 108 33.90 18.72 7.08
N GLU A 109 33.46 18.88 5.83
CA GLU A 109 33.15 20.19 5.31
C GLU A 109 32.00 20.84 6.11
N PRO A 110 32.05 22.19 6.31
CA PRO A 110 30.95 22.87 6.99
C PRO A 110 29.64 22.67 6.22
N PRO A 111 28.52 22.49 6.92
CA PRO A 111 27.24 22.26 6.27
C PRO A 111 26.87 23.42 5.36
N VAL A 112 26.49 23.11 4.14
CA VAL A 112 25.97 24.08 3.17
C VAL A 112 24.47 24.17 3.33
N TYR A 113 23.95 25.39 3.49
CA TYR A 113 22.52 25.64 3.63
C TYR A 113 21.95 26.33 2.39
N ARG A 114 20.82 25.84 1.92
CA ARG A 114 19.95 26.61 1.03
C ARG A 114 19.17 27.62 1.91
N PRO A 115 19.09 28.89 1.57
CA PRO A 115 18.23 29.83 2.29
C PRO A 115 16.76 29.46 2.15
N ALA A 116 15.92 29.97 3.03
CA ALA A 116 14.48 29.86 2.89
C ALA A 116 14.04 30.50 1.57
N TYR A 117 13.09 29.89 0.89
CA TYR A 117 12.43 30.57 -0.23
C TYR A 117 11.52 31.68 0.31
N THR A 118 11.50 32.80 -0.42
CA THR A 118 10.46 33.81 -0.35
C THR A 118 9.47 33.58 -1.49
N LYS A 119 8.36 34.31 -1.51
CA LYS A 119 7.42 34.26 -2.64
C LYS A 119 8.13 34.60 -3.96
N GLU A 120 8.97 35.65 -3.97
CA GLU A 120 9.69 36.12 -5.15
C GLU A 120 10.73 35.10 -5.64
N SER A 121 11.51 34.50 -4.75
CA SER A 121 12.50 33.51 -5.14
C SER A 121 11.84 32.19 -5.57
N LEU A 122 10.67 31.84 -5.01
CA LEU A 122 9.91 30.68 -5.46
C LEU A 122 9.27 30.91 -6.83
N MET A 123 8.80 32.13 -7.10
CA MET A 123 8.34 32.54 -8.42
C MET A 123 9.45 32.40 -9.45
N ALA A 124 10.66 32.89 -9.15
CA ALA A 124 11.83 32.73 -10.00
C ALA A 124 12.20 31.26 -10.22
N ALA A 125 12.09 30.43 -9.19
CA ALA A 125 12.33 28.98 -9.31
C ALA A 125 11.35 28.29 -10.27
N ILE A 126 10.07 28.65 -10.20
CA ILE A 126 9.02 28.01 -11.00
C ILE A 126 9.02 28.54 -12.45
N ARG A 127 9.18 29.86 -12.66
CA ARG A 127 9.13 30.48 -13.99
C ARG A 127 10.47 30.48 -14.71
N ASP A 128 11.54 30.85 -13.99
CA ASP A 128 12.85 31.11 -14.59
C ASP A 128 13.84 29.99 -14.32
N GLY A 129 13.52 29.07 -13.39
CA GLY A 129 14.35 27.94 -13.01
C GLY A 129 15.60 28.33 -12.26
N VAL A 130 15.51 29.27 -11.35
CA VAL A 130 16.62 29.76 -10.51
C VAL A 130 16.28 29.48 -9.05
N ASP A 131 17.16 28.78 -8.33
CA ASP A 131 16.95 28.46 -6.92
C ASP A 131 17.12 29.71 -6.00
N ALA A 132 16.83 29.52 -4.71
CA ALA A 132 16.97 30.61 -3.72
C ALA A 132 18.41 31.10 -3.50
N ASN A 133 19.44 30.44 -4.06
CA ASN A 133 20.83 30.86 -4.09
C ASN A 133 21.21 31.56 -5.40
N GLY A 134 20.28 31.71 -6.35
CA GLY A 134 20.55 32.24 -7.69
C GLY A 134 21.21 31.23 -8.64
N LYS A 135 21.19 29.95 -8.33
CA LYS A 135 21.72 28.87 -9.19
C LYS A 135 20.64 28.30 -10.10
N PRO A 136 21.00 27.93 -11.35
CA PRO A 136 20.07 27.26 -12.23
C PRO A 136 19.58 25.93 -11.62
N LEU A 137 18.28 25.69 -11.68
CA LEU A 137 17.67 24.39 -11.41
C LEU A 137 17.93 23.44 -12.56
N ASP A 138 17.79 22.14 -12.27
CA ASP A 138 17.91 21.09 -13.28
C ASP A 138 17.00 21.38 -14.49
N PRO A 139 17.48 21.22 -15.75
CA PRO A 139 16.68 21.43 -16.94
C PRO A 139 15.42 20.56 -17.04
N PHE A 140 15.36 19.43 -16.35
CA PHE A 140 14.15 18.59 -16.28
C PHE A 140 13.03 19.22 -15.45
N MET A 141 13.34 20.11 -14.50
CA MET A 141 12.30 20.90 -13.83
C MET A 141 11.66 21.84 -14.86
N PRO A 142 10.35 21.72 -15.16
CA PRO A 142 9.71 22.60 -16.14
C PRO A 142 9.73 24.07 -15.73
N ARG A 143 9.73 24.98 -16.71
CA ARG A 143 9.57 26.42 -16.51
C ARG A 143 8.12 26.78 -16.81
N TYR A 144 7.34 26.97 -15.77
CA TYR A 144 5.89 27.10 -15.85
C TYR A 144 5.44 28.53 -16.23
N ASN A 145 4.53 28.61 -17.20
CA ASN A 145 3.86 29.87 -17.52
C ASN A 145 2.57 29.97 -16.69
N ILE A 146 2.70 30.48 -15.46
CA ILE A 146 1.57 30.68 -14.54
C ILE A 146 1.49 32.13 -14.10
N ASP A 147 0.26 32.63 -13.91
CA ASP A 147 0.00 33.98 -13.38
C ASP A 147 0.29 34.04 -11.86
N GLU A 148 0.28 35.27 -11.34
CA GLU A 148 0.63 35.49 -9.93
C GLU A 148 -0.41 34.92 -8.96
N ALA A 149 -1.70 35.03 -9.31
CA ALA A 149 -2.78 34.51 -8.46
C ALA A 149 -2.75 32.98 -8.38
N SER A 150 -2.46 32.32 -9.51
CA SER A 150 -2.24 30.87 -9.58
C SER A 150 -1.03 30.44 -8.78
N LEU A 151 0.06 31.20 -8.81
CA LEU A 151 1.24 30.96 -7.99
C LEU A 151 0.94 31.12 -6.50
N ASP A 152 0.16 32.13 -6.10
CA ASP A 152 -0.27 32.28 -4.71
C ASP A 152 -1.08 31.09 -4.23
N GLY A 153 -1.97 30.58 -5.08
CA GLY A 153 -2.70 29.34 -4.83
C GLY A 153 -1.75 28.15 -4.63
N LEU A 154 -0.77 27.99 -5.53
CA LEU A 154 0.21 26.90 -5.43
C LEU A 154 1.03 26.99 -4.14
N ILE A 155 1.51 28.19 -3.77
CA ILE A 155 2.23 28.43 -2.51
C ILE A 155 1.34 28.07 -1.31
N ALA A 156 0.07 28.48 -1.34
CA ALA A 156 -0.90 28.16 -0.31
C ALA A 156 -1.03 26.64 -0.12
N TYR A 157 -1.17 25.89 -1.21
CA TYR A 157 -1.27 24.42 -1.15
C TYR A 157 0.03 23.77 -0.68
N VAL A 158 1.17 24.12 -1.27
CA VAL A 158 2.49 23.57 -0.92
C VAL A 158 2.82 23.81 0.55
N ASN A 159 2.40 24.93 1.12
CA ASN A 159 2.54 25.22 2.55
C ASN A 159 1.80 24.22 3.43
N THR A 160 0.76 23.54 2.95
CA THR A 160 0.02 22.55 3.73
C THR A 160 0.66 21.17 3.68
N LEU A 161 1.54 20.91 2.71
CA LEU A 161 2.17 19.61 2.53
C LEU A 161 3.13 19.29 3.68
N SER A 162 2.94 18.15 4.32
CA SER A 162 3.88 17.58 5.30
C SER A 162 4.32 18.56 6.41
N GLN A 163 3.39 19.37 6.91
CA GLN A 163 3.70 20.39 7.92
C GLN A 163 3.98 19.84 9.31
N THR A 164 3.16 18.90 9.74
CA THR A 164 3.24 18.27 11.07
C THR A 164 3.30 16.77 10.90
N HIS A 165 3.90 16.07 11.88
CA HIS A 165 3.87 14.62 11.87
C HIS A 165 2.43 14.11 11.83
N SER A 166 2.22 13.04 11.09
CA SER A 166 0.90 12.40 10.99
C SER A 166 0.44 11.86 12.35
N PRO A 167 -0.87 11.76 12.58
CA PRO A 167 -1.41 11.14 13.79
C PRO A 167 -0.80 9.76 14.06
N GLY A 168 -0.64 9.42 15.34
CA GLY A 168 -0.02 8.16 15.77
C GLY A 168 1.50 8.25 16.00
N VAL A 169 2.11 9.43 15.82
CA VAL A 169 3.54 9.65 16.09
C VAL A 169 3.69 10.63 17.25
N THR A 170 4.39 10.21 18.30
CA THR A 170 4.80 11.05 19.42
C THR A 170 6.31 11.25 19.41
N GLU A 171 6.86 12.02 20.34
CA GLU A 171 8.31 12.21 20.47
C GLU A 171 9.06 10.89 20.78
N GLU A 172 8.41 9.93 21.40
CA GLU A 172 9.04 8.69 21.84
C GLU A 172 8.55 7.43 21.09
N THR A 173 7.32 7.46 20.56
CA THR A 173 6.65 6.25 20.08
C THR A 173 5.95 6.48 18.75
N ILE A 174 6.03 5.50 17.87
CA ILE A 174 5.15 5.36 16.71
C ILE A 174 4.13 4.28 17.05
N HIS A 175 2.85 4.65 16.97
CA HIS A 175 1.71 3.77 17.18
C HIS A 175 1.27 3.21 15.82
N PHE A 176 1.21 1.90 15.73
CA PHE A 176 0.65 1.15 14.61
C PHE A 176 -0.55 0.34 15.09
N SER A 177 -1.32 -0.20 14.18
CA SER A 177 -2.30 -1.23 14.47
C SER A 177 -2.19 -2.41 13.52
N THR A 178 -2.80 -3.52 13.92
CA THR A 178 -3.11 -4.66 13.07
C THR A 178 -4.56 -5.06 13.31
N ILE A 179 -5.22 -5.66 12.31
CA ILE A 179 -6.65 -5.96 12.36
C ILE A 179 -6.85 -7.47 12.28
N VAL A 180 -7.69 -8.01 13.15
CA VAL A 180 -8.10 -9.42 13.14
C VAL A 180 -9.61 -9.52 13.34
N LEU A 181 -10.20 -10.63 12.88
CA LEU A 181 -11.60 -10.93 13.15
C LEU A 181 -11.71 -11.87 14.35
N SER A 182 -12.70 -11.63 15.20
CA SER A 182 -13.06 -12.58 16.27
C SER A 182 -13.60 -13.91 15.74
N SER A 183 -14.09 -13.94 14.50
CA SER A 183 -14.58 -15.14 13.81
C SER A 183 -13.47 -16.00 13.20
N ASN A 184 -12.24 -15.49 13.05
CA ASN A 184 -11.10 -16.30 12.62
C ASN A 184 -10.77 -17.38 13.65
N SER A 185 -10.09 -18.44 13.22
CA SER A 185 -9.58 -19.42 14.19
C SER A 185 -8.56 -18.78 15.15
N GLU A 186 -8.59 -19.18 16.41
CA GLU A 186 -7.62 -18.71 17.41
C GLU A 186 -6.17 -18.95 16.96
N MET A 187 -5.93 -20.08 16.30
CA MET A 187 -4.61 -20.45 15.79
C MET A 187 -4.10 -19.45 14.75
N GLU A 188 -4.94 -19.02 13.83
CA GLU A 188 -4.56 -18.06 12.77
C GLU A 188 -4.32 -16.66 13.33
N ASN A 189 -5.24 -16.16 14.17
CA ASN A 189 -5.06 -14.87 14.85
C ASN A 189 -3.78 -14.87 15.69
N ARG A 190 -3.53 -15.94 16.44
CA ARG A 190 -2.32 -16.08 17.26
C ARG A 190 -1.06 -16.11 16.41
N ALA A 191 -1.06 -16.84 15.30
CA ALA A 191 0.09 -16.93 14.40
C ALA A 191 0.50 -15.55 13.86
N LEU A 192 -0.46 -14.68 13.57
CA LEU A 192 -0.19 -13.29 13.18
C LEU A 192 0.33 -12.46 14.35
N LEU A 193 -0.39 -12.46 15.47
CA LEU A 193 -0.09 -11.59 16.61
C LEU A 193 1.26 -11.92 17.27
N ASP A 194 1.61 -13.20 17.38
CA ASP A 194 2.91 -13.64 17.92
C ASP A 194 4.08 -13.07 17.07
N VAL A 195 3.91 -12.98 15.74
CA VAL A 195 4.92 -12.35 14.86
C VAL A 195 5.01 -10.86 15.11
N MET A 196 3.85 -10.17 15.25
CA MET A 196 3.79 -8.74 15.53
C MET A 196 4.52 -8.41 16.85
N ASP A 197 4.19 -9.12 17.91
CA ASP A 197 4.74 -8.90 19.25
C ASP A 197 6.25 -9.19 19.30
N ALA A 198 6.67 -10.35 18.78
CA ALA A 198 8.08 -10.74 18.77
C ALA A 198 8.95 -9.79 17.93
N TYR A 199 8.40 -9.27 16.82
CA TYR A 199 9.12 -8.30 16.00
C TYR A 199 9.27 -6.96 16.69
N VAL A 200 8.19 -6.43 17.28
CA VAL A 200 8.20 -5.14 17.99
C VAL A 200 9.12 -5.20 19.22
N GLU A 201 9.05 -6.29 19.99
CA GLU A 201 9.97 -6.49 21.11
C GLU A 201 11.43 -6.44 20.66
N GLN A 202 11.79 -7.22 19.65
CA GLN A 202 13.15 -7.24 19.10
C GLN A 202 13.57 -5.84 18.59
N LYS A 203 12.71 -5.18 17.81
CA LYS A 203 12.94 -3.84 17.27
C LYS A 203 13.24 -2.83 18.39
N ASN A 204 12.43 -2.83 19.45
CA ASN A 204 12.58 -1.91 20.56
C ASN A 204 13.83 -2.20 21.39
N ILE A 205 14.24 -3.47 21.54
CA ILE A 205 15.50 -3.85 22.18
C ILE A 205 16.71 -3.39 21.36
N GLU A 206 16.70 -3.64 20.07
CA GLU A 206 17.79 -3.27 19.16
C GLU A 206 18.02 -1.75 19.10
N THR A 207 16.96 -0.95 19.21
CA THR A 207 17.02 0.51 19.09
C THR A 207 17.06 1.26 20.41
N ARG A 208 17.07 0.58 21.55
CA ARG A 208 16.97 1.20 22.90
C ARG A 208 18.07 2.21 23.24
N HIS A 209 19.20 2.16 22.58
CA HIS A 209 20.34 3.06 22.81
C HIS A 209 20.56 4.09 21.70
N GLU A 210 19.73 4.13 20.69
CA GLU A 210 19.96 4.97 19.52
C GLU A 210 19.88 6.47 19.84
N SER A 211 18.97 6.88 20.73
CA SER A 211 18.92 8.27 21.22
C SER A 211 20.23 8.70 21.89
N LYS A 212 20.80 7.83 22.74
CA LYS A 212 22.09 8.08 23.40
C LYS A 212 23.24 8.12 22.41
N ARG A 213 23.21 7.25 21.39
CA ARG A 213 24.21 7.28 20.30
C ARG A 213 24.11 8.59 19.50
N ALA A 214 22.91 9.08 19.24
CA ALA A 214 22.69 10.37 18.57
C ALA A 214 23.26 11.55 19.36
N GLU A 215 23.13 11.51 20.69
CA GLU A 215 23.70 12.55 21.58
C GLU A 215 25.23 12.57 21.56
N ASN A 216 25.87 11.40 21.50
CA ASN A 216 27.30 11.22 21.62
C ASN A 216 28.06 11.22 20.29
N ALA A 217 27.38 11.17 19.15
CA ALA A 217 27.97 11.15 17.83
C ALA A 217 27.62 12.42 17.04
N PRO A 218 28.41 13.51 17.14
CA PRO A 218 28.11 14.79 16.51
C PRO A 218 27.90 14.71 15.00
N TRP A 219 28.54 13.74 14.34
CA TRP A 219 28.41 13.49 12.89
C TRP A 219 27.09 12.85 12.46
N HIS A 220 26.40 12.21 13.41
CA HIS A 220 25.17 11.46 13.16
C HIS A 220 23.93 12.14 13.73
N LYS A 221 24.10 13.29 14.41
CA LYS A 221 23.00 13.98 15.11
C LYS A 221 21.82 14.35 14.23
N GLU A 222 22.01 14.51 12.94
CA GLU A 222 20.98 15.09 12.09
C GLU A 222 20.31 14.10 11.15
N TRP A 223 20.90 12.96 10.81
CA TRP A 223 20.31 12.15 9.77
C TRP A 223 20.16 10.64 10.02
N MET A 224 20.76 10.05 11.05
CA MET A 224 20.60 8.61 11.29
C MET A 224 19.82 8.23 12.54
N PHE A 225 19.88 9.00 13.62
CA PHE A 225 19.40 8.56 14.93
C PHE A 225 18.23 9.38 15.53
N LYS A 226 17.98 10.60 15.07
CA LYS A 226 16.79 11.40 15.45
C LYS A 226 15.44 10.71 15.17
N PRO A 227 15.31 9.86 14.14
CA PRO A 227 14.03 9.23 13.84
C PRO A 227 13.69 8.01 14.70
N TYR A 228 14.60 7.54 15.56
CA TYR A 228 14.29 6.36 16.35
C TYR A 228 13.20 6.62 17.38
N ARG A 229 12.07 5.96 17.19
CA ARG A 229 10.94 5.89 18.08
C ARG A 229 10.71 4.43 18.47
N LYS A 230 10.22 4.20 19.70
CA LYS A 230 9.69 2.89 20.06
C LYS A 230 8.47 2.59 19.21
N TRP A 231 8.27 1.35 18.87
CA TRP A 231 7.07 0.90 18.20
C TRP A 231 6.09 0.34 19.20
N LYS A 232 4.80 0.60 18.97
CA LYS A 232 3.70 -0.03 19.67
C LYS A 232 2.64 -0.41 18.66
N ILE A 233 2.28 -1.69 18.63
CA ILE A 233 1.20 -2.20 17.78
C ILE A 233 -0.04 -2.42 18.65
N HIS A 234 -1.19 -1.96 18.18
CA HIS A 234 -2.49 -2.12 18.79
C HIS A 234 -3.28 -3.13 17.98
N THR A 235 -3.79 -4.16 18.63
CA THR A 235 -4.69 -5.12 17.97
C THR A 235 -6.10 -4.54 17.95
N TRP A 236 -6.65 -4.40 16.76
CA TRP A 236 -8.03 -4.02 16.52
C TRP A 236 -8.81 -5.28 16.13
N GLU A 237 -9.56 -5.83 17.08
CA GLU A 237 -10.36 -7.03 16.88
C GLU A 237 -11.77 -6.63 16.47
N LEU A 238 -12.16 -6.93 15.21
CA LEU A 238 -13.50 -6.68 14.70
C LEU A 238 -14.42 -7.85 15.04
N LYS A 239 -15.63 -7.53 15.50
CA LYS A 239 -16.62 -8.48 16.00
C LYS A 239 -17.96 -8.31 15.33
N GLY A 240 -18.70 -9.42 15.21
CA GLY A 240 -20.04 -9.41 14.65
C GLY A 240 -20.08 -9.11 13.15
N GLU A 241 -21.21 -8.56 12.71
CA GLU A 241 -21.49 -8.34 11.28
C GLU A 241 -20.67 -7.20 10.70
N GLU A 242 -20.34 -7.31 9.41
CA GLU A 242 -19.47 -6.38 8.69
C GLU A 242 -19.94 -4.92 8.73
N GLU A 243 -21.26 -4.69 8.75
CA GLU A 243 -21.87 -3.36 8.80
C GLU A 243 -21.48 -2.58 10.06
N THR A 244 -21.12 -3.27 11.14
CA THR A 244 -20.72 -2.67 12.42
C THR A 244 -19.23 -2.33 12.48
N TRP A 245 -18.42 -2.83 11.55
CA TRP A 245 -16.96 -2.72 11.62
C TRP A 245 -16.46 -1.29 11.47
N LYS A 246 -17.13 -0.46 10.67
CA LYS A 246 -16.75 0.94 10.51
C LYS A 246 -16.78 1.70 11.84
N GLU A 247 -17.84 1.53 12.61
CA GLU A 247 -17.97 2.16 13.93
C GLU A 247 -16.92 1.66 14.91
N GLN A 248 -16.60 0.37 14.87
CA GLN A 248 -15.54 -0.22 15.71
C GLN A 248 -14.16 0.36 15.35
N LEU A 249 -13.84 0.49 14.06
CA LEU A 249 -12.58 1.08 13.59
C LEU A 249 -12.45 2.54 14.02
N GLU A 250 -13.52 3.34 13.87
CA GLU A 250 -13.55 4.74 14.32
C GLU A 250 -13.38 4.84 15.86
N ALA A 251 -13.98 3.94 16.62
CA ALA A 251 -13.83 3.90 18.06
C ALA A 251 -12.40 3.56 18.48
N TYR A 252 -11.76 2.59 17.84
CA TYR A 252 -10.35 2.28 18.08
C TYR A 252 -9.43 3.45 17.75
N TYR A 253 -9.63 4.07 16.58
CA TYR A 253 -8.81 5.17 16.11
C TYR A 253 -8.97 6.42 16.97
N SER A 254 -10.20 6.77 17.37
CA SER A 254 -10.47 7.90 18.24
C SER A 254 -9.82 7.73 19.63
N LYS A 255 -9.78 6.49 20.13
CA LYS A 255 -9.11 6.18 21.41
C LYS A 255 -7.58 6.30 21.30
N GLN A 256 -7.01 5.82 20.22
CA GLN A 256 -5.58 5.86 19.95
C GLN A 256 -5.34 5.98 18.46
N PRO A 257 -5.05 7.18 17.94
CA PRO A 257 -4.62 7.35 16.56
C PRO A 257 -3.36 6.53 16.25
N VAL A 258 -3.28 5.98 15.04
CA VAL A 258 -2.16 5.18 14.59
C VAL A 258 -1.53 5.78 13.33
N PHE A 259 -0.24 5.59 13.13
CA PHE A 259 0.49 6.06 11.97
C PHE A 259 0.14 5.24 10.72
N ALA A 260 0.04 3.92 10.88
CA ALA A 260 -0.39 3.00 9.83
C ALA A 260 -1.01 1.74 10.44
N VAL A 261 -1.82 1.04 9.66
CA VAL A 261 -2.24 -0.35 9.89
C VAL A 261 -1.23 -1.25 9.19
N ILE A 262 -0.59 -2.17 9.90
CA ILE A 262 0.39 -3.11 9.35
C ILE A 262 -0.22 -4.49 9.31
N ASN A 263 -0.29 -5.09 8.12
CA ASN A 263 -0.92 -6.36 7.86
C ASN A 263 -2.37 -6.38 8.41
N GLY A 264 -2.82 -7.49 8.91
CA GLY A 264 -4.17 -7.77 9.37
C GLY A 264 -4.64 -9.04 8.67
N PHE A 265 -5.51 -9.79 9.33
CA PHE A 265 -6.06 -11.02 8.78
C PHE A 265 -7.60 -10.93 8.75
N VAL A 266 -8.10 -10.52 7.60
CA VAL A 266 -9.53 -10.38 7.28
C VAL A 266 -9.74 -11.01 5.90
N PRO A 267 -10.04 -12.30 5.83
CA PRO A 267 -10.14 -13.02 4.56
C PRO A 267 -11.13 -12.41 3.58
N ILE A 268 -12.31 -12.04 4.07
CA ILE A 268 -13.39 -11.39 3.31
C ILE A 268 -13.87 -10.17 4.09
N GLY A 269 -14.47 -9.16 3.42
CA GLY A 269 -14.98 -7.95 4.08
C GLY A 269 -13.96 -6.82 4.24
N TRP A 270 -12.78 -6.90 3.60
CA TRP A 270 -11.76 -5.85 3.70
C TRP A 270 -12.24 -4.49 3.18
N VAL A 271 -13.35 -4.41 2.46
CA VAL A 271 -13.90 -3.17 1.91
C VAL A 271 -14.15 -2.12 3.02
N ASN A 272 -14.73 -2.53 4.15
CA ASN A 272 -14.98 -1.63 5.28
C ASN A 272 -13.68 -1.05 5.87
N VAL A 273 -12.63 -1.88 5.95
CA VAL A 273 -11.31 -1.46 6.42
C VAL A 273 -10.66 -0.52 5.42
N SER A 274 -10.73 -0.84 4.12
CA SER A 274 -10.18 0.01 3.05
C SER A 274 -10.84 1.38 3.04
N GLU A 275 -12.18 1.45 3.08
CA GLU A 275 -12.92 2.71 3.15
C GLU A 275 -12.56 3.55 4.37
N PHE A 276 -12.43 2.92 5.54
CA PHE A 276 -11.96 3.60 6.74
C PHE A 276 -10.54 4.16 6.58
N CYS A 277 -9.63 3.37 6.00
CA CYS A 277 -8.25 3.78 5.78
C CYS A 277 -8.16 4.97 4.81
N GLU A 278 -8.89 4.92 3.69
CA GLU A 278 -8.94 6.01 2.71
C GLU A 278 -9.56 7.29 3.31
N ALA A 279 -10.68 7.16 4.01
CA ALA A 279 -11.37 8.31 4.64
C ALA A 279 -10.50 9.03 5.68
N ASN A 280 -9.69 8.29 6.43
CA ASN A 280 -8.81 8.81 7.48
C ASN A 280 -7.36 9.02 7.02
N SER A 281 -7.07 8.82 5.73
CA SER A 281 -5.71 8.90 5.17
C SER A 281 -4.69 8.06 5.97
N ILE A 282 -5.06 6.81 6.32
CA ILE A 282 -4.23 5.89 7.09
C ILE A 282 -3.65 4.82 6.15
N PRO A 283 -2.32 4.69 6.02
CA PRO A 283 -1.74 3.59 5.27
C PRO A 283 -2.16 2.23 5.85
N CYS A 284 -2.85 1.43 5.04
CA CYS A 284 -3.20 0.04 5.31
C CYS A 284 -2.31 -0.86 4.46
N LEU A 285 -1.30 -1.45 5.11
CA LEU A 285 -0.13 -2.01 4.45
C LEU A 285 -0.14 -3.54 4.49
N PHE A 286 -0.27 -4.15 3.31
CA PHE A 286 -0.12 -5.58 3.08
C PHE A 286 -1.04 -6.48 3.91
N PRO A 287 -2.35 -6.20 3.98
CA PRO A 287 -3.28 -7.10 4.65
C PRO A 287 -3.30 -8.48 4.00
N THR A 288 -3.57 -9.49 4.80
CA THR A 288 -3.87 -10.85 4.32
C THR A 288 -5.38 -10.94 4.10
N THR A 289 -5.80 -10.77 2.85
CA THR A 289 -7.21 -10.83 2.41
C THR A 289 -7.29 -11.49 1.04
N GLN A 290 -8.41 -12.18 0.77
CA GLN A 290 -8.69 -12.84 -0.51
C GLN A 290 -9.38 -11.89 -1.51
N LEU A 291 -9.97 -10.77 -1.01
CA LEU A 291 -10.62 -9.73 -1.81
C LEU A 291 -10.01 -8.35 -1.53
N PRO A 292 -8.83 -8.05 -2.07
CA PRO A 292 -8.27 -6.70 -2.04
C PRO A 292 -9.15 -5.70 -2.78
N VAL A 293 -9.33 -4.52 -2.20
CA VAL A 293 -10.10 -3.42 -2.79
C VAL A 293 -9.17 -2.50 -3.55
N ILE A 294 -9.13 -2.64 -4.86
CA ILE A 294 -8.25 -1.86 -5.73
C ILE A 294 -9.09 -1.01 -6.67
N SER A 295 -8.96 0.30 -6.55
CA SER A 295 -9.56 1.29 -7.44
C SER A 295 -8.59 2.44 -7.69
N GLU A 296 -8.81 3.20 -8.76
CA GLU A 296 -8.04 4.41 -9.08
C GLU A 296 -8.17 5.51 -8.01
N GLN A 297 -9.18 5.42 -7.15
CA GLN A 297 -9.43 6.38 -6.08
C GLN A 297 -8.70 6.04 -4.79
N ASN A 298 -8.25 4.79 -4.63
CA ASN A 298 -7.60 4.32 -3.41
C ASN A 298 -6.11 4.63 -3.47
N TYR A 299 -5.61 5.25 -2.42
CA TYR A 299 -4.19 5.59 -2.28
C TYR A 299 -3.53 4.93 -1.07
N TYR A 300 -4.25 4.84 0.05
CA TYR A 300 -3.69 4.42 1.33
C TYR A 300 -3.65 2.91 1.55
N SER A 301 -4.40 2.13 0.76
CA SER A 301 -4.43 0.67 0.86
C SER A 301 -3.45 0.02 -0.11
N ILE A 302 -2.44 -0.69 0.41
CA ILE A 302 -1.43 -1.40 -0.39
C ILE A 302 -1.49 -2.89 -0.08
N TYR A 303 -1.58 -3.71 -1.13
CA TYR A 303 -1.76 -5.16 -1.04
C TYR A 303 -0.52 -5.92 -1.53
N LEU A 304 -0.39 -7.19 -1.15
CA LEU A 304 0.63 -8.08 -1.72
C LEU A 304 0.24 -8.55 -3.11
N ASP A 305 -1.02 -8.94 -3.30
CA ASP A 305 -1.57 -9.37 -4.59
C ASP A 305 -3.01 -8.85 -4.77
N ARG A 306 -3.72 -9.36 -5.76
CA ARG A 306 -5.12 -9.02 -6.04
C ARG A 306 -6.11 -10.14 -5.72
N GLY A 307 -5.68 -11.14 -4.98
CA GLY A 307 -6.52 -12.24 -4.54
C GLY A 307 -7.20 -12.99 -5.69
N ALA A 308 -8.49 -13.31 -5.51
CA ALA A 308 -9.29 -14.02 -6.50
C ALA A 308 -9.36 -13.31 -7.87
N VAL A 309 -9.31 -12.00 -7.88
CA VAL A 309 -9.26 -11.20 -9.12
C VAL A 309 -8.00 -11.52 -9.92
N GLN A 310 -6.85 -11.69 -9.26
CA GLN A 310 -5.59 -12.03 -9.94
C GLN A 310 -5.64 -13.40 -10.59
N GLU A 311 -6.18 -14.41 -9.90
CA GLU A 311 -6.30 -15.75 -10.47
C GLU A 311 -7.34 -15.82 -11.60
N ALA A 312 -8.42 -15.02 -11.53
CA ALA A 312 -9.37 -14.91 -12.63
C ALA A 312 -8.77 -14.22 -13.88
N GLU A 313 -7.96 -13.19 -13.71
CA GLU A 313 -7.22 -12.57 -14.81
C GLU A 313 -6.15 -13.51 -15.37
N ALA A 314 -5.49 -14.28 -14.53
CA ALA A 314 -4.54 -15.32 -14.93
C ALA A 314 -5.23 -16.40 -15.76
N ALA A 315 -6.42 -16.87 -15.34
CA ALA A 315 -7.25 -17.79 -16.14
C ALA A 315 -7.57 -17.19 -17.50
N ALA A 316 -8.01 -15.94 -17.56
CA ALA A 316 -8.32 -15.28 -18.83
C ALA A 316 -7.11 -15.18 -19.74
N SER A 317 -5.94 -14.83 -19.19
CA SER A 317 -4.69 -14.73 -19.95
C SER A 317 -4.27 -16.09 -20.54
N TYR A 318 -4.32 -17.14 -19.71
CA TYR A 318 -4.00 -18.50 -20.14
C TYR A 318 -5.00 -19.00 -21.22
N ILE A 319 -6.29 -18.81 -21.00
CA ILE A 319 -7.34 -19.21 -21.94
C ILE A 319 -7.16 -18.53 -23.29
N LYS A 320 -6.93 -17.23 -23.33
CA LYS A 320 -6.70 -16.49 -24.58
C LYS A 320 -5.46 -16.95 -25.34
N LYS A 321 -4.43 -17.40 -24.62
CA LYS A 321 -3.18 -17.86 -25.23
C LYS A 321 -3.29 -19.28 -25.78
N GLU A 322 -3.94 -20.17 -25.02
CA GLU A 322 -3.96 -21.62 -25.31
C GLU A 322 -5.18 -22.06 -26.15
N LEU A 323 -6.29 -21.31 -26.07
CA LEU A 323 -7.51 -21.60 -26.82
C LEU A 323 -7.60 -20.67 -28.04
N SER A 324 -7.27 -21.20 -29.22
CA SER A 324 -7.54 -20.52 -30.47
C SER A 324 -9.03 -20.56 -30.85
N HIS A 325 -9.75 -21.62 -30.48
CA HIS A 325 -11.18 -21.81 -30.71
C HIS A 325 -11.79 -22.63 -29.56
N GLY A 326 -13.08 -22.42 -29.28
CA GLY A 326 -13.76 -23.16 -28.24
C GLY A 326 -14.59 -22.28 -27.30
N GLY A 327 -15.01 -22.85 -26.19
CA GLY A 327 -15.79 -22.15 -25.17
C GLY A 327 -15.25 -22.38 -23.76
N VAL A 328 -15.70 -21.55 -22.86
CA VAL A 328 -15.38 -21.62 -21.44
C VAL A 328 -16.65 -21.90 -20.65
N ILE A 329 -16.57 -22.85 -19.74
CA ILE A 329 -17.61 -23.10 -18.76
C ILE A 329 -17.05 -22.70 -17.39
N GLN A 330 -17.73 -21.81 -16.70
CA GLN A 330 -17.43 -21.46 -15.33
C GLN A 330 -18.41 -22.18 -14.39
N ILE A 331 -17.86 -22.83 -13.37
CA ILE A 331 -18.62 -23.47 -12.30
C ILE A 331 -18.33 -22.71 -11.00
N TYR A 332 -19.37 -22.28 -10.33
CA TYR A 332 -19.28 -21.38 -9.20
C TYR A 332 -20.33 -21.67 -8.12
N ASP A 333 -20.07 -21.15 -6.92
CA ASP A 333 -21.04 -21.12 -5.82
C ASP A 333 -21.74 -19.76 -5.78
N SER A 334 -23.06 -19.77 -6.00
CA SER A 334 -23.88 -18.55 -6.00
C SER A 334 -24.00 -17.89 -4.61
N THR A 335 -23.63 -18.59 -3.55
CA THR A 335 -23.66 -18.09 -2.16
C THR A 335 -22.31 -17.58 -1.68
N ASP A 336 -21.23 -17.82 -2.44
CA ASP A 336 -19.88 -17.37 -2.09
C ASP A 336 -19.48 -16.12 -2.86
N GLN A 337 -19.29 -15.03 -2.14
CA GLN A 337 -18.87 -13.74 -2.70
C GLN A 337 -17.55 -13.80 -3.48
N LEU A 338 -16.58 -14.59 -2.99
CA LEU A 338 -15.30 -14.79 -3.64
C LEU A 338 -15.48 -15.44 -5.03
N SER A 339 -16.32 -16.46 -5.07
CA SER A 339 -16.69 -17.19 -6.28
C SER A 339 -17.33 -16.26 -7.33
N ILE A 340 -18.26 -15.40 -6.91
CA ILE A 340 -18.94 -14.43 -7.77
C ILE A 340 -17.95 -13.40 -8.35
N VAL A 341 -17.07 -12.86 -7.53
CA VAL A 341 -16.07 -11.87 -7.98
C VAL A 341 -15.11 -12.49 -9.00
N ALA A 342 -14.65 -13.71 -8.79
CA ALA A 342 -13.78 -14.41 -9.72
C ALA A 342 -14.50 -14.69 -11.07
N LEU A 343 -15.74 -15.19 -11.00
CA LEU A 343 -16.62 -15.43 -12.14
C LEU A 343 -16.78 -14.18 -13.01
N ASP A 344 -17.19 -13.05 -12.40
CA ASP A 344 -17.44 -11.80 -13.11
C ASP A 344 -16.15 -11.18 -13.67
N THR A 345 -15.03 -11.38 -13.00
CA THR A 345 -13.74 -10.93 -13.48
C THR A 345 -13.31 -11.68 -14.74
N LEU A 346 -13.43 -13.00 -14.76
CA LEU A 346 -13.11 -13.80 -15.93
C LEU A 346 -13.99 -13.40 -17.12
N ASP A 347 -15.30 -13.25 -16.92
CA ASP A 347 -16.22 -12.83 -17.99
C ASP A 347 -15.87 -11.48 -18.57
N ARG A 348 -15.61 -10.49 -17.70
CA ARG A 348 -15.21 -9.15 -18.12
C ARG A 348 -13.93 -9.19 -18.97
N LYS A 349 -12.95 -10.01 -18.57
CA LYS A 349 -11.68 -10.16 -19.30
C LYS A 349 -11.81 -10.90 -20.62
N LEU A 350 -12.80 -11.80 -20.74
CA LEU A 350 -13.06 -12.54 -21.99
C LEU A 350 -14.06 -11.83 -22.92
N LYS A 351 -14.75 -10.79 -22.46
CA LYS A 351 -15.88 -10.12 -23.17
C LYS A 351 -15.54 -9.75 -24.60
N ASN A 352 -14.48 -9.48 -25.09
CA ASN A 352 -14.17 -9.07 -26.48
C ASN A 352 -13.23 -10.05 -27.18
N SER A 353 -13.05 -11.25 -26.65
CA SER A 353 -12.10 -12.24 -27.17
C SER A 353 -12.68 -13.17 -28.24
N GLY A 354 -13.99 -13.12 -28.49
CA GLY A 354 -14.69 -14.09 -29.35
C GLY A 354 -14.94 -15.46 -28.70
N ILE A 355 -14.48 -15.66 -27.46
CA ILE A 355 -14.67 -16.90 -26.70
C ILE A 355 -16.07 -16.91 -26.08
N ARG A 356 -16.82 -17.99 -26.30
CA ARG A 356 -18.14 -18.16 -25.70
C ARG A 356 -18.00 -18.61 -24.23
N VAL A 357 -18.61 -17.88 -23.31
CA VAL A 357 -18.61 -18.20 -21.87
C VAL A 357 -19.99 -18.66 -21.44
N LYS A 358 -20.07 -19.76 -20.72
CA LYS A 358 -21.27 -20.24 -20.02
C LYS A 358 -21.00 -20.34 -18.54
N ARG A 359 -22.01 -20.09 -17.71
CA ARG A 359 -21.96 -20.13 -16.25
C ARG A 359 -22.92 -21.19 -15.73
N TYR A 360 -22.49 -21.97 -14.75
CA TYR A 360 -23.33 -22.91 -14.02
C TYR A 360 -23.08 -22.80 -12.53
N SER A 361 -24.13 -22.47 -11.78
CA SER A 361 -24.06 -22.54 -10.32
C SER A 361 -24.14 -24.00 -9.82
N LEU A 362 -23.66 -24.22 -8.61
CA LEU A 362 -23.76 -25.56 -7.98
C LEU A 362 -25.21 -26.07 -7.88
N ASP A 363 -26.17 -25.18 -7.64
CA ASP A 363 -27.59 -25.53 -7.56
C ASP A 363 -28.10 -26.07 -8.90
N GLN A 364 -27.66 -25.48 -10.00
CA GLN A 364 -28.00 -25.94 -11.35
C GLN A 364 -27.35 -27.28 -11.69
N LEU A 365 -26.21 -27.62 -11.08
CA LEU A 365 -25.50 -28.87 -11.28
C LEU A 365 -26.13 -30.04 -10.51
N SER A 366 -27.01 -29.83 -9.55
CA SER A 366 -27.79 -30.88 -8.92
C SER A 366 -28.70 -31.60 -9.92
N ASP A 367 -29.15 -30.88 -10.95
CA ASP A 367 -30.09 -31.35 -11.96
C ASP A 367 -29.41 -31.72 -13.30
N ILE A 368 -28.21 -31.24 -13.54
CA ILE A 368 -27.47 -31.40 -14.80
C ILE A 368 -26.13 -32.08 -14.51
N SER A 369 -25.85 -33.25 -15.09
CA SER A 369 -24.58 -33.93 -14.88
C SER A 369 -23.41 -33.16 -15.55
N LEU A 370 -22.24 -33.16 -14.92
CA LEU A 370 -20.98 -32.61 -15.50
C LEU A 370 -20.70 -33.18 -16.90
N ARG A 371 -21.08 -34.43 -17.15
CA ARG A 371 -20.93 -35.08 -18.45
C ARG A 371 -21.74 -34.39 -19.54
N SER A 372 -22.99 -34.03 -19.27
CA SER A 372 -23.83 -33.37 -20.28
C SER A 372 -23.35 -31.95 -20.59
N ILE A 373 -22.73 -31.31 -19.62
CA ILE A 373 -22.11 -29.96 -19.80
C ILE A 373 -20.80 -30.07 -20.57
N SER A 374 -19.96 -31.04 -20.26
CA SER A 374 -18.64 -31.24 -20.90
C SER A 374 -18.72 -31.57 -22.39
N THR A 375 -19.82 -32.20 -22.83
CA THR A 375 -20.06 -32.49 -24.26
C THR A 375 -20.51 -31.26 -25.08
N VAL A 376 -20.94 -30.20 -24.41
CA VAL A 376 -21.47 -28.99 -25.06
C VAL A 376 -20.36 -28.02 -25.48
N VAL A 377 -19.13 -28.18 -24.96
CA VAL A 377 -18.02 -27.23 -25.19
C VAL A 377 -16.74 -28.03 -25.41
N ASP A 378 -16.19 -27.91 -26.60
CA ASP A 378 -14.78 -28.24 -26.85
C ASP A 378 -13.94 -27.07 -26.34
N GLY A 379 -13.39 -27.16 -25.09
CA GLY A 379 -12.74 -26.02 -24.47
C GLY A 379 -12.28 -26.24 -23.04
N THR A 380 -12.52 -25.25 -22.20
CA THR A 380 -12.01 -25.20 -20.82
C THR A 380 -13.14 -25.07 -19.80
N MET A 381 -13.06 -25.82 -18.72
CA MET A 381 -13.87 -25.60 -17.51
C MET A 381 -13.04 -24.88 -16.45
N VAL A 382 -13.62 -23.89 -15.78
CA VAL A 382 -12.98 -23.15 -14.69
C VAL A 382 -13.81 -23.32 -13.42
N PHE A 383 -13.17 -23.75 -12.34
CA PHE A 383 -13.83 -24.00 -11.05
C PHE A 383 -13.44 -22.92 -10.05
N TRP A 384 -14.45 -22.19 -9.60
CA TRP A 384 -14.38 -21.20 -8.52
C TRP A 384 -15.04 -21.78 -7.27
N LEU A 385 -14.52 -22.90 -6.78
CA LEU A 385 -15.12 -23.68 -5.70
C LEU A 385 -14.07 -24.11 -4.68
N ASP A 386 -14.48 -24.22 -3.42
CA ASP A 386 -13.64 -24.80 -2.39
C ASP A 386 -13.28 -26.28 -2.68
N LYS A 387 -12.30 -26.80 -1.93
CA LYS A 387 -11.80 -28.16 -2.11
C LYS A 387 -12.92 -29.20 -2.02
N ALA A 388 -13.76 -29.11 -0.99
CA ALA A 388 -14.79 -30.13 -0.74
C ALA A 388 -15.82 -30.20 -1.89
N LYS A 389 -16.26 -29.06 -2.40
CA LYS A 389 -17.20 -28.98 -3.53
C LYS A 389 -16.54 -29.40 -4.83
N THR A 390 -15.31 -29.04 -5.08
CA THR A 390 -14.53 -29.43 -6.26
C THR A 390 -14.30 -30.92 -6.28
N ASP A 391 -13.84 -31.53 -5.18
CA ASP A 391 -13.58 -32.96 -5.08
C ASP A 391 -14.88 -33.80 -5.28
N LYS A 392 -15.99 -33.34 -4.71
CA LYS A 392 -17.29 -33.96 -4.92
C LYS A 392 -17.69 -33.99 -6.40
N LEU A 393 -17.43 -32.93 -7.14
CA LEU A 393 -17.74 -32.85 -8.57
C LEU A 393 -16.80 -33.72 -9.42
N LEU A 394 -15.51 -33.68 -9.14
CA LEU A 394 -14.48 -34.39 -9.92
C LEU A 394 -14.52 -35.92 -9.66
N ASN A 395 -14.84 -36.35 -8.44
CA ASN A 395 -14.91 -37.76 -8.06
C ASN A 395 -16.30 -38.41 -8.34
N SER A 396 -17.25 -37.65 -8.91
CA SER A 396 -18.46 -38.26 -9.46
C SER A 396 -18.07 -39.12 -10.69
N ASP A 397 -18.71 -40.31 -10.89
CA ASP A 397 -18.40 -41.28 -11.97
C ASP A 397 -18.52 -40.72 -13.41
N VAL A 398 -17.92 -39.57 -13.66
CA VAL A 398 -18.01 -38.84 -14.92
C VAL A 398 -16.70 -39.00 -15.68
N LYS A 399 -16.70 -39.76 -16.75
CA LYS A 399 -15.63 -39.75 -17.75
C LYS A 399 -15.69 -38.43 -18.52
N LEU A 400 -14.75 -37.52 -18.25
CA LEU A 400 -14.59 -36.26 -18.97
C LEU A 400 -13.84 -36.51 -20.28
N PRO A 401 -14.11 -35.73 -21.36
CA PRO A 401 -13.36 -35.83 -22.61
C PRO A 401 -11.86 -35.51 -22.38
N ASP A 402 -10.97 -36.27 -23.02
CA ASP A 402 -9.51 -36.05 -22.92
C ASP A 402 -9.06 -34.68 -23.45
N SER A 403 -9.84 -34.06 -24.35
CA SER A 403 -9.61 -32.72 -24.89
C SER A 403 -9.96 -31.61 -23.92
N LEU A 404 -10.73 -31.89 -22.85
CA LEU A 404 -11.19 -30.87 -21.90
C LEU A 404 -10.07 -30.49 -20.94
N LYS A 405 -9.79 -29.18 -20.83
CA LYS A 405 -8.93 -28.62 -19.79
C LYS A 405 -9.76 -28.14 -18.60
N ILE A 406 -9.28 -28.44 -17.41
CA ILE A 406 -9.91 -28.01 -16.16
C ILE A 406 -8.95 -27.07 -15.46
N LEU A 407 -9.39 -25.84 -15.21
CA LEU A 407 -8.65 -24.85 -14.43
C LEU A 407 -9.27 -24.74 -13.04
N ILE A 408 -8.46 -24.87 -12.01
CA ILE A 408 -8.87 -24.76 -10.61
C ILE A 408 -8.09 -23.63 -9.97
N SER A 409 -8.78 -22.73 -9.31
CA SER A 409 -8.13 -21.67 -8.53
C SER A 409 -7.55 -22.23 -7.23
N SER A 410 -6.27 -22.01 -6.99
CA SER A 410 -5.61 -22.45 -5.77
C SER A 410 -6.02 -21.64 -4.53
N GLN A 411 -6.55 -20.45 -4.72
CA GLN A 411 -7.11 -19.67 -3.61
C GLN A 411 -8.37 -20.28 -3.02
N PHE A 412 -9.15 -20.97 -3.84
CA PHE A 412 -10.35 -21.67 -3.40
C PHE A 412 -10.05 -23.09 -2.96
N TYR A 413 -9.32 -23.84 -3.79
CA TYR A 413 -9.05 -25.25 -3.57
C TYR A 413 -7.91 -25.52 -2.59
N GLY A 414 -6.93 -24.64 -2.56
CA GLY A 414 -5.64 -24.88 -1.89
C GLY A 414 -4.64 -25.60 -2.78
N THR A 415 -3.60 -26.16 -2.16
CA THR A 415 -2.51 -26.85 -2.86
C THR A 415 -2.42 -28.36 -2.51
N ASP A 416 -3.37 -28.88 -1.72
CA ASP A 416 -3.48 -30.28 -1.37
C ASP A 416 -4.32 -31.03 -2.41
N THR A 417 -3.67 -31.91 -3.18
CA THR A 417 -4.25 -32.61 -4.32
C THR A 417 -4.43 -34.13 -4.10
N HIS A 418 -4.35 -34.58 -2.84
CA HIS A 418 -4.46 -36.03 -2.54
C HIS A 418 -5.78 -36.67 -3.00
N ASP A 419 -6.84 -35.89 -3.04
CA ASP A 419 -8.19 -36.38 -3.38
C ASP A 419 -8.50 -36.36 -4.89
N ILE A 420 -7.60 -35.84 -5.73
CA ILE A 420 -7.77 -35.80 -7.18
C ILE A 420 -7.32 -37.12 -7.78
N HIS A 421 -8.26 -37.82 -8.42
CA HIS A 421 -7.97 -39.09 -9.09
C HIS A 421 -6.95 -38.91 -10.23
N GLU A 422 -5.99 -39.83 -10.38
CA GLU A 422 -4.85 -39.72 -11.31
C GLU A 422 -5.30 -39.54 -12.77
N ASP A 423 -6.38 -40.18 -13.19
CA ASP A 423 -6.91 -40.09 -14.55
C ASP A 423 -7.44 -38.69 -14.88
N ILE A 424 -8.06 -38.00 -13.93
CA ILE A 424 -8.58 -36.64 -14.06
C ILE A 424 -7.43 -35.63 -13.90
N GLY A 425 -6.47 -35.93 -13.04
CA GLY A 425 -5.33 -35.07 -12.74
C GLY A 425 -4.51 -34.65 -13.96
N LYS A 426 -4.52 -35.44 -15.05
CA LYS A 426 -3.83 -35.11 -16.31
C LYS A 426 -4.46 -33.94 -17.04
N SER A 427 -5.77 -33.71 -16.87
CA SER A 427 -6.52 -32.60 -17.50
C SER A 427 -6.63 -31.39 -16.61
N VAL A 428 -6.22 -31.49 -15.33
CA VAL A 428 -6.35 -30.42 -14.32
C VAL A 428 -5.09 -29.56 -14.26
N LEU A 429 -5.28 -28.25 -14.33
CA LEU A 429 -4.26 -27.24 -14.03
C LEU A 429 -4.76 -26.33 -12.92
N PHE A 430 -3.86 -26.00 -12.00
CA PHE A 430 -4.10 -25.05 -10.93
C PHE A 430 -3.58 -23.68 -11.34
N ILE A 431 -4.39 -22.65 -11.11
CA ILE A 431 -3.96 -21.26 -11.17
C ILE A 431 -3.41 -20.92 -9.79
N HIS A 432 -2.16 -20.50 -9.69
CA HIS A 432 -1.49 -20.29 -8.41
C HIS A 432 -0.71 -18.97 -8.40
N SER A 433 -1.12 -18.06 -7.54
CA SER A 433 -0.61 -16.67 -7.51
C SER A 433 0.56 -16.44 -6.55
N SER A 434 1.05 -17.50 -5.87
CA SER A 434 2.23 -17.43 -5.00
C SER A 434 3.30 -18.44 -5.40
N GLU A 435 4.39 -18.56 -4.63
CA GLU A 435 5.42 -19.57 -4.90
C GLU A 435 4.91 -20.97 -4.59
N ILE A 436 5.18 -21.91 -5.46
CA ILE A 436 4.75 -23.29 -5.29
C ILE A 436 5.35 -23.94 -4.02
N PRO A 437 4.59 -24.84 -3.34
CA PRO A 437 4.98 -25.40 -2.04
C PRO A 437 6.37 -26.02 -2.00
N SER A 438 6.82 -26.66 -3.07
CA SER A 438 8.15 -27.28 -3.16
C SER A 438 9.31 -26.27 -3.08
N LYS A 439 9.13 -25.07 -3.60
CA LYS A 439 10.12 -23.98 -3.57
C LYS A 439 9.95 -23.05 -2.36
N LEU A 440 8.72 -22.96 -1.83
CA LEU A 440 8.36 -22.06 -0.73
C LEU A 440 9.20 -22.30 0.53
N ASN A 441 9.54 -23.56 0.84
CA ASN A 441 10.40 -23.90 1.98
C ASN A 441 11.79 -23.23 1.89
N ARG A 442 12.39 -23.20 0.70
CA ARG A 442 13.68 -22.56 0.46
C ARG A 442 13.55 -21.04 0.49
N LEU A 443 12.48 -20.51 -0.09
CA LEU A 443 12.21 -19.08 -0.12
C LEU A 443 12.05 -18.52 1.30
N LEU A 444 11.28 -19.19 2.15
CA LEU A 444 10.99 -18.75 3.51
C LEU A 444 11.98 -19.25 4.58
N ILE A 445 13.15 -19.78 4.20
CA ILE A 445 14.09 -20.38 5.16
C ILE A 445 14.53 -19.39 6.25
N ARG A 446 14.76 -18.13 5.90
CA ARG A 446 15.20 -17.08 6.83
C ARG A 446 14.10 -16.69 7.81
N SER A 447 12.89 -16.44 7.33
CA SER A 447 11.74 -16.11 8.18
C SER A 447 11.35 -17.28 9.07
N THR A 448 11.32 -18.50 8.54
CA THR A 448 11.08 -19.74 9.32
C THR A 448 12.14 -19.93 10.40
N GLY A 449 13.41 -19.67 10.11
CA GLY A 449 14.50 -19.70 11.10
C GLY A 449 14.27 -18.70 12.23
N TRP A 450 13.84 -17.50 11.90
CA TRP A 450 13.51 -16.47 12.88
C TRP A 450 12.29 -16.87 13.74
N PHE A 451 11.21 -17.41 13.13
CA PHE A 451 10.03 -17.89 13.88
C PHE A 451 10.40 -18.99 14.88
N ARG A 452 11.26 -19.93 14.48
CA ARG A 452 11.75 -20.99 15.36
C ARG A 452 12.61 -20.44 16.51
N ALA A 453 13.50 -19.50 16.21
CA ALA A 453 14.32 -18.83 17.24
C ALA A 453 13.47 -18.08 18.27
N LYS A 454 12.34 -17.49 17.83
CA LYS A 454 11.37 -16.83 18.71
C LYS A 454 10.36 -17.81 19.34
N ARG A 455 10.38 -19.11 19.01
CA ARG A 455 9.48 -20.16 19.49
C ARG A 455 7.98 -19.91 19.15
N ILE A 456 7.75 -19.26 18.01
CA ILE A 456 6.40 -18.93 17.52
C ILE A 456 6.04 -19.64 16.21
N TYR A 457 6.91 -20.50 15.68
CA TYR A 457 6.69 -21.18 14.39
C TYR A 457 5.44 -22.04 14.40
N ASN A 458 4.52 -21.77 13.48
CA ASN A 458 3.34 -22.57 13.20
C ASN A 458 3.35 -23.04 11.74
N LYS A 459 3.39 -24.38 11.53
CA LYS A 459 3.44 -24.94 10.19
C LYS A 459 2.15 -24.71 9.39
N GLN A 460 0.99 -24.76 10.05
CA GLN A 460 -0.32 -24.61 9.40
C GLN A 460 -0.61 -23.16 9.01
N ALA A 461 -0.14 -22.19 9.80
CA ALA A 461 -0.31 -20.76 9.54
C ALA A 461 0.97 -20.09 9.02
N ARG A 462 1.87 -20.87 8.39
CA ARG A 462 3.17 -20.37 7.94
C ARG A 462 3.08 -19.18 6.99
N GLU A 463 2.12 -19.16 6.10
CA GLU A 463 1.94 -18.09 5.12
C GLU A 463 1.44 -16.81 5.77
N ILE A 464 0.52 -16.92 6.74
CA ILE A 464 0.07 -15.78 7.57
C ILE A 464 1.27 -15.18 8.30
N GLN A 465 2.11 -16.03 8.93
CA GLN A 465 3.33 -15.59 9.62
C GLN A 465 4.32 -14.91 8.64
N ALA A 466 4.51 -15.48 7.46
CA ALA A 466 5.42 -14.95 6.45
C ALA A 466 4.96 -13.58 5.93
N ASN A 467 3.67 -13.40 5.65
CA ASN A 467 3.10 -12.14 5.20
C ASN A 467 3.21 -11.06 6.28
N ALA A 468 2.88 -11.40 7.54
CA ALA A 468 3.04 -10.47 8.67
C ALA A 468 4.50 -10.04 8.87
N TYR A 469 5.43 -10.99 8.84
CA TYR A 469 6.86 -10.70 8.98
C TYR A 469 7.38 -9.85 7.81
N PHE A 470 6.98 -10.15 6.59
CA PHE A 470 7.35 -9.37 5.40
C PHE A 470 6.84 -7.92 5.52
N ALA A 471 5.56 -7.73 5.85
CA ALA A 471 4.99 -6.41 6.06
C ALA A 471 5.76 -5.58 7.11
N LEU A 472 6.08 -6.20 8.25
CA LEU A 472 6.87 -5.55 9.32
C LEU A 472 8.28 -5.18 8.86
N LYS A 473 8.93 -6.03 8.05
CA LYS A 473 10.27 -5.75 7.51
C LYS A 473 10.23 -4.58 6.52
N VAL A 474 9.28 -4.57 5.60
CA VAL A 474 9.10 -3.47 4.64
C VAL A 474 8.84 -2.15 5.36
N VAL A 475 7.88 -2.13 6.28
CA VAL A 475 7.56 -0.92 7.06
C VAL A 475 8.76 -0.49 7.91
N GLY A 476 9.48 -1.46 8.51
CA GLY A 476 10.65 -1.18 9.34
C GLY A 476 11.76 -0.47 8.58
N ASP A 477 12.05 -0.88 7.36
CA ASP A 477 13.07 -0.23 6.54
C ASP A 477 12.56 1.10 5.95
N SER A 478 11.29 1.17 5.52
CA SER A 478 10.69 2.42 5.06
C SER A 478 10.72 3.50 6.14
N VAL A 479 10.39 3.15 7.39
CA VAL A 479 10.47 4.07 8.54
C VAL A 479 11.90 4.57 8.80
N LYS A 480 12.94 3.75 8.58
CA LYS A 480 14.33 4.22 8.63
C LYS A 480 14.64 5.23 7.54
N HIS A 481 14.14 5.00 6.32
CA HIS A 481 14.42 5.84 5.16
C HIS A 481 13.69 7.18 5.16
N ILE A 482 12.54 7.29 5.85
CA ILE A 482 11.86 8.60 6.00
C ILE A 482 12.57 9.55 7.00
N ARG A 483 13.60 9.08 7.72
CA ARG A 483 14.55 9.90 8.51
C ARG A 483 13.89 10.91 9.44
N GLY A 484 12.81 10.54 10.12
CA GLY A 484 12.09 11.42 11.04
C GLY A 484 11.01 12.31 10.40
N TYR A 485 10.83 12.23 9.10
CA TYR A 485 9.71 12.87 8.40
C TYR A 485 8.51 11.94 8.40
N PHE A 486 7.85 11.80 9.56
CA PHE A 486 6.76 10.87 9.79
C PHE A 486 5.44 11.36 9.16
N TYR A 487 5.40 11.37 7.82
CA TYR A 487 4.23 11.66 7.02
C TYR A 487 3.73 10.39 6.36
N ARG A 488 2.42 10.14 6.42
CA ARG A 488 1.81 8.90 5.89
C ARG A 488 1.98 8.78 4.39
N ASP A 489 1.81 9.88 3.65
CA ASP A 489 2.04 9.89 2.20
C ASP A 489 3.50 9.55 1.88
N TYR A 490 4.44 10.11 2.62
CA TYR A 490 5.87 9.83 2.43
C TYR A 490 6.25 8.38 2.77
N LEU A 491 5.58 7.76 3.75
CA LEU A 491 5.76 6.33 4.05
C LEU A 491 5.34 5.47 2.85
N ILE A 492 4.18 5.75 2.25
CA ILE A 492 3.69 5.04 1.07
C ILE A 492 4.67 5.18 -0.09
N GLU A 493 5.11 6.40 -0.39
CA GLU A 493 6.07 6.70 -1.46
C GLU A 493 7.40 5.96 -1.27
N LYS A 494 7.87 5.81 -0.03
CA LYS A 494 9.08 5.03 0.27
C LYS A 494 8.86 3.53 0.10
N ILE A 495 7.70 3.02 0.44
CA ILE A 495 7.35 1.61 0.19
C ILE A 495 7.33 1.34 -1.31
N GLU A 496 6.66 2.19 -2.10
CA GLU A 496 6.61 2.08 -3.57
C GLU A 496 8.00 2.03 -4.19
N HIS A 497 8.87 2.93 -3.76
CA HIS A 497 10.23 3.04 -4.31
C HIS A 497 11.16 1.89 -3.90
N MET A 498 10.96 1.31 -2.72
CA MET A 498 11.91 0.36 -2.14
C MET A 498 11.55 -1.10 -2.36
N ILE A 499 10.29 -1.41 -2.65
CA ILE A 499 9.80 -2.80 -2.58
C ILE A 499 10.49 -3.74 -3.57
N ASP A 500 10.95 -3.23 -4.71
CA ASP A 500 11.63 -3.99 -5.76
C ASP A 500 13.03 -4.43 -5.33
N ASP A 501 13.70 -3.63 -4.50
CA ASP A 501 15.10 -3.81 -4.10
C ASP A 501 15.26 -4.41 -2.69
N LEU A 502 14.16 -4.74 -2.02
CA LEU A 502 14.23 -5.26 -0.66
C LEU A 502 14.84 -6.67 -0.61
N PRO A 503 15.80 -6.93 0.31
CA PRO A 503 16.45 -8.23 0.45
C PRO A 503 15.58 -9.26 1.19
N TYR A 504 14.28 -9.00 1.32
CA TYR A 504 13.32 -9.84 2.05
C TYR A 504 12.50 -10.67 1.10
N THR A 505 12.25 -11.90 1.48
CA THR A 505 11.43 -12.83 0.72
C THR A 505 10.01 -12.84 1.28
N SER A 506 9.05 -12.76 0.40
CA SER A 506 7.62 -13.00 0.66
C SER A 506 7.22 -14.39 0.16
N ILE A 507 5.95 -14.73 0.25
CA ILE A 507 5.42 -15.93 -0.41
C ILE A 507 5.34 -15.76 -1.94
N TYR A 508 5.53 -14.57 -2.46
CA TYR A 508 5.49 -14.24 -3.89
C TYR A 508 6.91 -14.21 -4.47
N PRO A 509 7.14 -14.82 -5.65
CA PRO A 509 8.48 -14.90 -6.25
C PRO A 509 9.05 -13.54 -6.66
N ARG A 510 8.19 -12.63 -7.08
CA ARG A 510 8.55 -11.30 -7.55
C ARG A 510 7.55 -10.27 -7.08
N LEU A 511 8.05 -9.20 -6.50
CA LEU A 511 7.28 -8.04 -6.10
C LEU A 511 7.81 -6.81 -6.85
N SER A 512 6.91 -5.94 -7.29
CA SER A 512 7.24 -4.65 -7.87
C SER A 512 6.07 -3.69 -7.72
N MET A 513 6.36 -2.41 -7.53
CA MET A 513 5.36 -1.37 -7.48
C MET A 513 5.78 -0.19 -8.35
N ALA A 514 4.80 0.45 -8.94
CA ALA A 514 4.92 1.74 -9.60
C ALA A 514 4.09 2.78 -8.83
N PRO A 515 4.33 4.06 -9.04
CA PRO A 515 3.42 5.09 -8.55
C PRO A 515 1.97 4.73 -8.91
N ASP A 516 1.06 4.91 -7.96
CA ASP A 516 -0.37 4.60 -8.09
C ASP A 516 -0.74 3.12 -8.27
N GLN A 517 0.23 2.22 -8.30
CA GLN A 517 -0.03 0.80 -8.22
C GLN A 517 -0.23 0.39 -6.76
N ARG A 518 -1.38 -0.22 -6.45
CA ARG A 518 -1.78 -0.56 -5.07
C ARG A 518 -1.56 -2.03 -4.70
N PHE A 519 -0.83 -2.79 -5.49
CA PHE A 519 -0.47 -4.19 -5.23
C PHE A 519 0.93 -4.50 -5.76
N ALA A 520 1.64 -5.40 -5.09
CA ALA A 520 3.06 -5.65 -5.36
C ALA A 520 3.30 -6.86 -6.27
N SER A 521 2.51 -7.94 -6.16
CA SER A 521 2.62 -9.13 -7.01
C SER A 521 1.66 -9.07 -8.18
N ARG A 522 2.17 -9.36 -9.39
CA ARG A 522 1.38 -9.35 -10.64
C ARG A 522 1.27 -10.71 -11.32
N GLY A 523 2.02 -11.69 -10.85
CA GLY A 523 2.20 -12.92 -11.63
C GLY A 523 1.47 -14.13 -11.07
N PHE A 524 1.61 -15.23 -11.80
CA PHE A 524 1.05 -16.52 -11.46
C PHE A 524 1.83 -17.67 -12.11
N TYR A 525 1.63 -18.87 -11.60
CA TYR A 525 1.97 -20.13 -12.26
C TYR A 525 0.70 -20.82 -12.72
N MET A 526 0.75 -21.50 -13.86
CA MET A 526 -0.07 -22.69 -14.05
C MET A 526 0.69 -23.85 -13.41
N ALA A 527 0.05 -24.56 -12.51
CA ALA A 527 0.62 -25.70 -11.79
C ALA A 527 -0.19 -26.97 -12.08
N LYS A 528 0.41 -28.12 -11.83
CA LYS A 528 -0.26 -29.43 -11.94
C LYS A 528 -0.03 -30.25 -10.68
N ALA A 529 -0.87 -31.22 -10.42
CA ALA A 529 -0.66 -32.18 -9.34
C ALA A 529 0.68 -32.93 -9.53
N ASP A 530 1.40 -33.15 -8.43
CA ASP A 530 2.72 -33.83 -8.43
C ASP A 530 2.62 -35.35 -8.26
N GLY A 531 1.40 -35.90 -8.14
CA GLY A 531 1.13 -37.31 -7.85
C GLY A 531 1.51 -37.74 -6.42
N LYS A 532 1.87 -36.79 -5.55
CA LYS A 532 2.24 -37.01 -4.14
C LYS A 532 1.41 -36.16 -3.18
N GLY A 533 0.31 -35.62 -3.70
CA GLY A 533 -0.61 -34.78 -2.95
C GLY A 533 -0.27 -33.30 -2.90
N GLY A 534 0.67 -32.83 -3.71
CA GLY A 534 1.01 -31.42 -3.85
C GLY A 534 0.89 -30.92 -5.28
N ILE A 535 1.30 -29.67 -5.51
CA ILE A 535 1.39 -29.08 -6.85
C ILE A 535 2.84 -28.75 -7.22
N VAL A 536 3.13 -28.82 -8.52
CA VAL A 536 4.40 -28.38 -9.14
C VAL A 536 4.10 -27.47 -10.30
N ASN A 537 5.04 -26.57 -10.63
CA ASN A 537 4.85 -25.66 -11.74
C ASN A 537 4.75 -26.41 -13.09
N TYR A 538 3.76 -26.03 -13.87
CA TYR A 538 3.58 -26.44 -15.27
C TYR A 538 4.18 -25.39 -16.20
N THR A 539 4.06 -24.11 -15.84
CA THR A 539 4.68 -22.99 -16.56
C THR A 539 5.74 -22.31 -15.71
N ASP A 540 6.53 -21.44 -16.31
CA ASP A 540 7.29 -20.42 -15.61
C ASP A 540 6.34 -19.37 -15.01
N TRP A 541 6.89 -18.47 -14.16
CA TRP A 541 6.18 -17.34 -13.63
C TRP A 541 5.74 -16.39 -14.74
N MET A 542 4.44 -16.18 -14.88
CA MET A 542 3.83 -15.34 -15.92
C MET A 542 3.14 -14.14 -15.29
N SER A 543 3.03 -13.03 -16.04
CA SER A 543 2.16 -11.90 -15.68
C SER A 543 0.93 -11.90 -16.59
N PRO A 544 -0.27 -11.61 -16.06
CA PRO A 544 -1.50 -11.54 -16.83
C PRO A 544 -1.48 -10.49 -17.94
#